data_63eb0d4892b7c75688c782a3ab165e4c
#
_entry.id   63eb0d4892b7c75688c782a3ab165e4c
#
_cell.length_a   1.000
_cell.length_b   1.000
_cell.length_c   1.000
_cell.angle_alpha   90.00
_cell.angle_beta   90.00
_cell.angle_gamma   90.00
#
_symmetry.space_group_name_H-M   'P 1'
#
loop_
_entity.id
_entity.type
_entity.pdbx_description
1 polymer ?
#
loop_
_entity_poly.entity_id
_entity_poly.type
_entity_poly.pdbx_seq_one_letter_code
_entity_poly.pdbx_strand_id
1 'polypeptide(L)'
;MKKSLINSICVAAFALSAASCNDFLDVQPKGTLTEDVQFNSAQGFYDAMYGVYSKMATANLYGENLSYGFTDKIGQLFGKLNVNDKDNEILKYDYQNAKVRPIIDNIWTSQYEGISYVNNIIKNVEATSLRDSHLQLVRGEAYGLRAFLHFDLVRLFCPDYVTNPNAQYGVPYADTYNLANKTVPTLKGTYERILQDLNTAENILANDTVVTPIVDVLNDYNHGRARQFNLYAVYATKARVYYTMGDNENAAKYAKKVIDAKKNFSLTESRDFANVRRFPADKEMIFGLNNRNLSQSIYNIFVGVTQRSGVFTEGRRDVETLYETKTFTSNNIDVRYAAFYRMEVGASIFLRFVANESEIRTNALQGLTLIRLPEMYYILAESLYDTDATAAKAALDEVRKSRGLLPVADAKLLTKDAFLQEMLNERMREMPGEGQVFFALKHYNKPFKALDGRTTIEPSTARFVLPRPDRETEFGNKQQ
;
A
#
# COMPACT_ATOMS: atom_id res chain seq x y z
N MET A 1 68.04 -5.35 -47.63
CA MET A 1 67.44 -6.45 -46.86
C MET A 1 67.12 -6.08 -45.41
N LYS A 2 67.91 -5.34 -44.65
CA LYS A 2 67.59 -5.01 -43.22
C LYS A 2 66.39 -4.09 -43.02
N LYS A 3 66.05 -3.15 -43.90
CA LYS A 3 64.89 -2.26 -43.76
C LYS A 3 63.55 -2.95 -44.05
N SER A 4 63.53 -3.97 -44.92
CA SER A 4 62.31 -4.72 -45.22
C SER A 4 61.90 -5.66 -44.05
N LEU A 5 62.89 -6.18 -43.33
CA LEU A 5 62.64 -7.07 -42.18
C LEU A 5 62.02 -6.30 -40.97
N ILE A 6 62.51 -5.06 -40.75
CA ILE A 6 62.02 -4.21 -39.66
C ILE A 6 60.56 -3.80 -39.91
N ASN A 7 60.21 -3.44 -41.15
CA ASN A 7 58.83 -3.07 -41.50
C ASN A 7 57.87 -4.28 -41.36
N SER A 8 58.31 -5.49 -41.69
CA SER A 8 57.47 -6.70 -41.52
C SER A 8 57.25 -7.08 -40.04
N ILE A 9 58.24 -6.82 -39.17
CA ILE A 9 58.12 -7.06 -37.73
C ILE A 9 57.19 -6.00 -37.09
N CYS A 10 57.23 -4.75 -37.50
CA CYS A 10 56.36 -3.71 -36.99
C CYS A 10 54.90 -3.93 -37.40
N VAL A 11 54.63 -4.40 -38.62
CA VAL A 11 53.27 -4.73 -39.07
C VAL A 11 52.70 -5.95 -38.31
N ALA A 12 53.53 -6.97 -38.07
CA ALA A 12 53.12 -8.15 -37.29
C ALA A 12 52.86 -7.80 -35.80
N ALA A 13 53.65 -6.93 -35.19
CA ALA A 13 53.43 -6.42 -33.84
C ALA A 13 52.15 -5.59 -33.71
N PHE A 14 51.79 -4.80 -34.71
CA PHE A 14 50.55 -3.99 -34.72
C PHE A 14 49.32 -4.88 -34.96
N ALA A 15 49.43 -5.94 -35.73
CA ALA A 15 48.34 -6.90 -35.93
C ALA A 15 48.07 -7.77 -34.69
N LEU A 16 49.04 -8.07 -33.87
CA LEU A 16 48.90 -8.82 -32.60
C LEU A 16 48.30 -7.94 -31.47
N SER A 17 48.51 -6.63 -31.51
CA SER A 17 47.88 -5.71 -30.51
C SER A 17 46.44 -5.42 -30.79
N ALA A 18 45.91 -5.66 -32.00
CA ALA A 18 44.50 -5.47 -32.35
C ALA A 18 43.62 -6.67 -31.98
N ALA A 19 44.19 -7.83 -31.65
CA ALA A 19 43.46 -9.05 -31.30
C ALA A 19 43.24 -9.22 -29.76
N SER A 20 43.80 -8.31 -28.93
CA SER A 20 43.87 -8.52 -27.45
C SER A 20 42.88 -7.68 -26.64
N CYS A 21 41.88 -7.02 -27.23
CA CYS A 21 41.05 -6.06 -26.51
C CYS A 21 39.56 -6.40 -26.43
N ASN A 22 39.09 -7.59 -26.77
CA ASN A 22 37.66 -7.91 -26.59
C ASN A 22 37.29 -8.27 -25.14
N ASP A 23 38.19 -8.91 -24.38
CA ASP A 23 37.90 -9.28 -22.98
C ASP A 23 38.11 -8.14 -21.97
N PHE A 24 38.82 -7.05 -22.35
CA PHE A 24 39.09 -5.94 -21.43
C PHE A 24 37.94 -4.92 -21.38
N LEU A 25 37.04 -4.94 -22.35
CA LEU A 25 35.85 -4.06 -22.39
C LEU A 25 34.61 -4.71 -21.80
N ASP A 26 34.65 -5.99 -21.49
CA ASP A 26 33.57 -6.72 -20.83
C ASP A 26 33.74 -6.74 -19.30
N VAL A 27 34.07 -5.59 -18.73
CA VAL A 27 34.08 -5.41 -17.27
C VAL A 27 32.63 -5.31 -16.82
N GLN A 28 32.05 -6.45 -16.52
CA GLN A 28 30.81 -6.45 -15.75
C GLN A 28 31.08 -5.81 -14.39
N PRO A 29 30.33 -4.76 -13.99
CA PRO A 29 30.49 -4.18 -12.67
C PRO A 29 30.34 -5.27 -11.61
N LYS A 30 31.35 -5.49 -10.78
CA LYS A 30 31.27 -6.45 -9.66
C LYS A 30 30.07 -6.04 -8.78
N GLY A 31 29.01 -6.85 -8.83
CA GLY A 31 27.79 -6.65 -8.02
C GLY A 31 26.50 -6.35 -8.79
N THR A 32 26.51 -6.22 -10.13
CA THR A 32 25.29 -6.16 -10.95
C THR A 32 25.09 -7.48 -11.68
N LEU A 33 23.97 -8.15 -11.41
CA LEU A 33 23.52 -9.29 -12.20
C LEU A 33 22.94 -8.77 -13.52
N THR A 34 23.39 -9.34 -14.65
CA THR A 34 22.72 -9.07 -15.94
C THR A 34 21.35 -9.74 -15.96
N GLU A 35 20.43 -9.25 -16.80
CA GLU A 35 19.08 -9.79 -16.93
C GLU A 35 19.14 -11.31 -17.24
N ASP A 36 20.00 -11.73 -18.15
CA ASP A 36 20.17 -13.13 -18.54
C ASP A 36 20.65 -14.01 -17.37
N VAL A 37 21.52 -13.50 -16.51
CA VAL A 37 21.97 -14.23 -15.32
C VAL A 37 20.87 -14.28 -14.25
N GLN A 38 20.16 -13.18 -14.06
CA GLN A 38 19.08 -13.10 -13.07
C GLN A 38 17.96 -14.11 -13.36
N PHE A 39 17.53 -14.23 -14.61
CA PHE A 39 16.37 -15.05 -14.99
C PHE A 39 16.72 -16.42 -15.57
N ASN A 40 17.93 -16.92 -15.35
CA ASN A 40 18.35 -18.26 -15.79
C ASN A 40 17.93 -19.40 -14.85
N SER A 41 17.37 -19.09 -13.67
CA SER A 41 16.93 -20.06 -12.67
C SER A 41 15.64 -19.61 -11.98
N ALA A 42 14.89 -20.55 -11.42
CA ALA A 42 13.69 -20.24 -10.63
C ALA A 42 14.01 -19.33 -9.43
N GLN A 43 15.13 -19.56 -8.75
CA GLN A 43 15.58 -18.71 -7.64
C GLN A 43 15.76 -17.25 -8.07
N GLY A 44 16.29 -17.01 -9.27
CA GLY A 44 16.46 -15.66 -9.79
C GLY A 44 15.13 -14.92 -9.98
N PHE A 45 14.05 -15.62 -10.36
CA PHE A 45 12.69 -15.06 -10.39
C PHE A 45 12.18 -14.75 -8.99
N TYR A 46 12.42 -15.61 -8.01
CA TYR A 46 12.04 -15.37 -6.61
C TYR A 46 12.76 -14.15 -6.05
N ASP A 47 14.07 -14.04 -6.28
CA ASP A 47 14.88 -12.92 -5.83
C ASP A 47 14.42 -11.59 -6.47
N ALA A 48 14.08 -11.62 -7.76
CA ALA A 48 13.51 -10.47 -8.46
C ALA A 48 12.17 -10.04 -7.84
N MET A 49 11.29 -10.99 -7.50
CA MET A 49 10.01 -10.69 -6.85
C MET A 49 10.21 -10.15 -5.42
N TYR A 50 11.15 -10.72 -4.64
CA TYR A 50 11.53 -10.14 -3.34
C TYR A 50 12.10 -8.73 -3.48
N GLY A 51 12.78 -8.43 -4.59
CA GLY A 51 13.22 -7.08 -4.96
C GLY A 51 12.04 -6.11 -5.10
N VAL A 52 10.94 -6.54 -5.74
CA VAL A 52 9.70 -5.74 -5.85
C VAL A 52 9.10 -5.48 -4.46
N TYR A 53 8.93 -6.51 -3.63
CA TYR A 53 8.41 -6.33 -2.27
C TYR A 53 9.31 -5.43 -1.41
N SER A 54 10.63 -5.55 -1.55
CA SER A 54 11.58 -4.68 -0.87
C SER A 54 11.47 -3.23 -1.32
N LYS A 55 11.28 -2.98 -2.62
CA LYS A 55 11.01 -1.64 -3.16
C LYS A 55 9.71 -1.06 -2.60
N MET A 56 8.65 -1.86 -2.56
CA MET A 56 7.37 -1.45 -1.97
C MET A 56 7.50 -1.12 -0.47
N ALA A 57 8.38 -1.80 0.26
CA ALA A 57 8.60 -1.57 1.69
C ALA A 57 9.50 -0.36 2.01
N THR A 58 9.97 0.40 1.02
CA THR A 58 10.75 1.62 1.25
C THR A 58 9.89 2.76 1.81
N ALA A 59 10.54 3.73 2.47
CA ALA A 59 9.86 4.90 3.03
C ALA A 59 9.12 5.74 1.99
N ASN A 60 9.61 5.79 0.74
CA ASN A 60 8.92 6.50 -0.35
C ASN A 60 7.57 5.90 -0.71
N LEU A 61 7.36 4.62 -0.41
CA LEU A 61 6.12 3.90 -0.68
C LEU A 61 5.44 3.46 0.64
N TYR A 62 5.12 2.18 0.75
CA TYR A 62 4.31 1.67 1.87
C TYR A 62 5.10 1.59 3.19
N GLY A 63 6.43 1.65 3.17
CA GLY A 63 7.24 1.68 4.38
C GLY A 63 7.06 2.94 5.23
N GLU A 64 6.48 4.02 4.68
CA GLU A 64 6.11 5.23 5.40
C GLU A 64 5.03 6.02 4.67
N ASN A 65 5.31 6.58 3.46
CA ASN A 65 4.48 7.62 2.84
C ASN A 65 3.07 7.14 2.47
N LEU A 66 2.90 5.90 2.00
CA LEU A 66 1.61 5.33 1.61
C LEU A 66 0.91 4.55 2.76
N SER A 67 1.38 4.71 3.98
CA SER A 67 0.81 4.11 5.18
C SER A 67 0.69 5.15 6.30
N TYR A 68 1.44 5.02 7.39
CA TYR A 68 1.40 5.90 8.56
C TYR A 68 2.01 7.30 8.34
N GLY A 69 2.65 7.54 7.21
CA GLY A 69 3.31 8.79 6.88
C GLY A 69 2.40 9.79 6.18
N PHE A 70 2.71 10.08 4.90
CA PHE A 70 2.06 11.14 4.14
C PHE A 70 0.54 10.92 3.97
N THR A 71 0.10 9.70 3.58
CA THR A 71 -1.34 9.44 3.34
C THR A 71 -2.20 9.56 4.59
N ASP A 72 -1.73 9.12 5.74
CA ASP A 72 -2.49 9.28 6.99
C ASP A 72 -2.51 10.73 7.48
N LYS A 73 -1.46 11.52 7.19
CA LYS A 73 -1.43 12.95 7.49
C LYS A 73 -2.43 13.72 6.63
N ILE A 74 -2.49 13.48 5.31
CA ILE A 74 -3.53 14.08 4.46
C ILE A 74 -4.92 13.49 4.74
N GLY A 75 -5.00 12.29 5.33
CA GLY A 75 -6.20 11.71 5.92
C GLY A 75 -6.63 12.35 7.25
N GLN A 76 -5.89 13.34 7.76
CA GLN A 76 -6.16 14.07 9.01
C GLN A 76 -6.23 13.16 10.24
N LEU A 77 -5.53 12.00 10.23
CA LEU A 77 -5.53 11.03 11.33
C LEU A 77 -4.60 11.41 12.48
N PHE A 78 -3.61 12.23 12.21
CA PHE A 78 -2.63 12.65 13.17
C PHE A 78 -2.72 14.16 13.42
N GLY A 79 -2.72 14.52 14.70
CA GLY A 79 -3.05 15.85 15.12
C GLY A 79 -1.94 16.87 15.00
N LYS A 80 -2.17 18.00 15.65
CA LYS A 80 -1.42 19.24 15.45
C LYS A 80 -0.48 19.58 16.60
N LEU A 81 -0.26 18.66 17.56
CA LEU A 81 0.63 18.91 18.67
C LEU A 81 2.08 18.65 18.27
N ASN A 82 2.94 19.63 18.47
CA ASN A 82 4.37 19.56 18.15
C ASN A 82 4.70 19.24 16.68
N VAL A 83 3.88 19.73 15.76
CA VAL A 83 4.05 19.53 14.32
C VAL A 83 5.22 20.36 13.81
N ASN A 84 6.14 19.74 13.08
CA ASN A 84 7.20 20.48 12.38
C ASN A 84 6.61 21.20 11.14
N ASP A 85 7.36 22.15 10.57
CA ASP A 85 6.91 22.96 9.43
C ASP A 85 6.45 22.10 8.24
N LYS A 86 7.17 21.02 7.92
CA LYS A 86 6.83 20.13 6.80
C LYS A 86 5.48 19.46 7.03
N ASP A 87 5.27 18.88 8.20
CA ASP A 87 4.02 18.18 8.52
C ASP A 87 2.83 19.15 8.61
N ASN A 88 3.07 20.38 9.08
CA ASN A 88 2.07 21.43 9.07
C ASN A 88 1.60 21.78 7.65
N GLU A 89 2.52 21.85 6.68
CA GLU A 89 2.14 22.11 5.28
C GLU A 89 1.44 20.90 4.63
N ILE A 90 1.80 19.66 5.00
CA ILE A 90 1.05 18.47 4.61
C ILE A 90 -0.39 18.52 5.11
N LEU A 91 -0.61 18.87 6.38
CA LEU A 91 -1.94 18.99 6.98
C LEU A 91 -2.83 20.09 6.35
N LYS A 92 -2.20 21.12 5.77
CA LYS A 92 -2.88 22.19 5.01
C LYS A 92 -3.14 21.79 3.56
N TYR A 93 -2.67 20.64 3.10
CA TYR A 93 -2.69 20.23 1.69
C TYR A 93 -1.90 21.17 0.76
N ASP A 94 -0.85 21.83 1.27
CA ASP A 94 0.05 22.65 0.45
C ASP A 94 1.04 21.76 -0.30
N TYR A 95 0.55 21.15 -1.36
CA TYR A 95 1.32 20.21 -2.19
C TYR A 95 2.41 20.87 -3.04
N GLN A 96 2.37 22.19 -3.22
CA GLN A 96 3.37 22.94 -3.96
C GLN A 96 4.53 23.40 -3.07
N ASN A 97 4.41 23.26 -1.76
CA ASN A 97 5.45 23.63 -0.82
C ASN A 97 6.75 22.86 -1.09
N ALA A 98 7.89 23.55 -1.10
CA ALA A 98 9.20 22.97 -1.38
C ALA A 98 9.60 21.82 -0.43
N LYS A 99 8.99 21.71 0.76
CA LYS A 99 9.22 20.60 1.70
C LYS A 99 8.28 19.40 1.47
N VAL A 100 7.16 19.61 0.78
CA VAL A 100 6.11 18.62 0.53
C VAL A 100 6.23 18.02 -0.88
N ARG A 101 6.47 18.87 -1.89
CA ARG A 101 6.54 18.46 -3.29
C ARG A 101 7.47 17.26 -3.54
N PRO A 102 8.70 17.20 -2.99
CA PRO A 102 9.58 16.04 -3.20
C PRO A 102 9.02 14.72 -2.70
N ILE A 103 8.16 14.73 -1.67
CA ILE A 103 7.50 13.49 -1.17
C ILE A 103 6.58 12.95 -2.25
N ILE A 104 5.77 13.81 -2.86
CA ILE A 104 4.79 13.46 -3.90
C ILE A 104 5.51 12.95 -5.15
N ASP A 105 6.56 13.66 -5.59
CA ASP A 105 7.37 13.28 -6.75
C ASP A 105 8.08 11.93 -6.53
N ASN A 106 8.56 11.67 -5.31
CA ASN A 106 9.17 10.41 -4.94
C ASN A 106 8.16 9.25 -4.89
N ILE A 107 6.93 9.49 -4.44
CA ILE A 107 5.85 8.49 -4.50
C ILE A 107 5.61 8.07 -5.95
N TRP A 108 5.40 9.04 -6.86
CA TRP A 108 5.19 8.77 -8.27
C TRP A 108 6.35 7.98 -8.89
N THR A 109 7.56 8.48 -8.75
CA THR A 109 8.76 7.85 -9.32
C THR A 109 8.97 6.44 -8.77
N SER A 110 8.85 6.26 -7.46
CA SER A 110 9.05 4.95 -6.82
C SER A 110 7.97 3.93 -7.18
N GLN A 111 6.72 4.36 -7.42
CA GLN A 111 5.66 3.48 -7.92
C GLN A 111 5.98 2.98 -9.33
N TYR A 112 6.37 3.88 -10.25
CA TYR A 112 6.74 3.47 -11.61
C TYR A 112 8.02 2.64 -11.67
N GLU A 113 8.96 2.87 -10.76
CA GLU A 113 10.14 2.01 -10.61
C GLU A 113 9.73 0.59 -10.18
N GLY A 114 8.83 0.47 -9.20
CA GLY A 114 8.25 -0.83 -8.82
C GLY A 114 7.51 -1.52 -9.98
N ILE A 115 6.73 -0.77 -10.75
CA ILE A 115 6.04 -1.27 -11.95
C ILE A 115 7.04 -1.73 -13.02
N SER A 116 8.16 -1.02 -13.19
CA SER A 116 9.22 -1.41 -14.11
C SER A 116 9.84 -2.76 -13.71
N TYR A 117 10.12 -2.97 -12.41
CA TYR A 117 10.61 -4.26 -11.92
C TYR A 117 9.61 -5.39 -12.18
N VAL A 118 8.33 -5.14 -11.91
CA VAL A 118 7.26 -6.10 -12.19
C VAL A 118 7.17 -6.43 -13.69
N ASN A 119 7.25 -5.42 -14.57
CA ASN A 119 7.21 -5.63 -16.01
C ASN A 119 8.41 -6.44 -16.52
N ASN A 120 9.60 -6.26 -15.92
CA ASN A 120 10.75 -7.08 -16.24
C ASN A 120 10.53 -8.56 -15.86
N ILE A 121 9.93 -8.81 -14.69
CA ILE A 121 9.56 -10.18 -14.28
C ILE A 121 8.55 -10.77 -15.25
N ILE A 122 7.48 -10.04 -15.60
CA ILE A 122 6.45 -10.50 -16.56
C ILE A 122 7.10 -10.88 -17.90
N LYS A 123 7.92 -9.98 -18.46
CA LYS A 123 8.65 -10.24 -19.72
C LYS A 123 9.39 -11.58 -19.68
N ASN A 124 10.13 -11.82 -18.61
CA ASN A 124 10.98 -13.00 -18.50
C ASN A 124 10.20 -14.27 -18.11
N VAL A 125 9.17 -14.18 -17.24
CA VAL A 125 8.39 -15.36 -16.86
C VAL A 125 7.47 -15.86 -17.99
N GLU A 126 7.05 -14.98 -18.88
CA GLU A 126 6.30 -15.37 -20.09
C GLU A 126 7.19 -16.00 -21.18
N ALA A 127 8.48 -15.68 -21.18
CA ALA A 127 9.45 -16.18 -22.17
C ALA A 127 10.23 -17.43 -21.72
N THR A 128 10.23 -17.73 -20.42
CA THR A 128 11.09 -18.81 -19.86
C THR A 128 10.59 -20.20 -20.23
N SER A 129 11.54 -21.12 -20.48
CA SER A 129 11.30 -22.55 -20.60
C SER A 129 11.51 -23.33 -19.30
N LEU A 130 11.87 -22.64 -18.20
CA LEU A 130 12.07 -23.27 -16.91
C LEU A 130 10.79 -23.95 -16.43
N ARG A 131 10.94 -25.16 -15.87
CA ARG A 131 9.83 -25.93 -15.31
C ARG A 131 9.95 -25.95 -13.80
N ASP A 132 9.31 -24.99 -13.17
CA ASP A 132 9.19 -24.88 -11.74
C ASP A 132 7.73 -24.54 -11.37
N SER A 133 7.16 -25.26 -10.38
CA SER A 133 5.76 -25.12 -9.99
C SER A 133 5.43 -23.73 -9.41
N HIS A 134 6.40 -23.07 -8.80
CA HIS A 134 6.19 -21.76 -8.16
C HIS A 134 6.33 -20.59 -9.14
N LEU A 135 6.84 -20.80 -10.37
CA LEU A 135 6.86 -19.74 -11.39
C LEU A 135 5.45 -19.27 -11.78
N GLN A 136 4.43 -20.12 -11.63
CA GLN A 136 3.05 -19.69 -11.81
C GLN A 136 2.61 -18.72 -10.69
N LEU A 137 3.09 -18.90 -9.44
CA LEU A 137 2.85 -17.96 -8.37
C LEU A 137 3.52 -16.62 -8.68
N VAL A 138 4.81 -16.61 -9.05
CA VAL A 138 5.54 -15.42 -9.48
C VAL A 138 4.82 -14.67 -10.60
N ARG A 139 4.35 -15.41 -11.60
CA ARG A 139 3.60 -14.86 -12.74
C ARG A 139 2.31 -14.19 -12.30
N GLY A 140 1.51 -14.85 -11.48
CA GLY A 140 0.25 -14.31 -10.98
C GLY A 140 0.45 -13.11 -10.04
N GLU A 141 1.45 -13.18 -9.16
CA GLU A 141 1.85 -12.07 -8.29
C GLU A 141 2.28 -10.85 -9.10
N ALA A 142 3.05 -11.04 -10.16
CA ALA A 142 3.53 -9.95 -10.99
C ALA A 142 2.38 -9.19 -11.67
N TYR A 143 1.41 -9.89 -12.29
CA TYR A 143 0.22 -9.23 -12.83
C TYR A 143 -0.60 -8.53 -11.75
N GLY A 144 -0.82 -9.18 -10.61
CA GLY A 144 -1.55 -8.60 -9.48
C GLY A 144 -0.87 -7.34 -8.91
N LEU A 145 0.45 -7.37 -8.74
CA LEU A 145 1.22 -6.22 -8.24
C LEU A 145 1.26 -5.07 -9.25
N ARG A 146 1.33 -5.35 -10.55
CA ARG A 146 1.23 -4.29 -11.57
C ARG A 146 -0.10 -3.55 -11.46
N ALA A 147 -1.18 -4.28 -11.31
CA ALA A 147 -2.51 -3.69 -11.09
C ALA A 147 -2.58 -2.91 -9.79
N PHE A 148 -2.07 -3.46 -8.68
CA PHE A 148 -2.09 -2.85 -7.36
C PHE A 148 -1.33 -1.51 -7.34
N LEU A 149 -0.14 -1.46 -7.92
CA LEU A 149 0.68 -0.25 -7.99
C LEU A 149 0.03 0.83 -8.88
N HIS A 150 -0.54 0.45 -10.04
CA HIS A 150 -1.28 1.40 -10.88
C HIS A 150 -2.58 1.87 -10.21
N PHE A 151 -3.24 1.02 -9.43
CA PHE A 151 -4.44 1.40 -8.69
C PHE A 151 -4.13 2.46 -7.64
N ASP A 152 -3.01 2.36 -6.92
CA ASP A 152 -2.62 3.40 -5.98
C ASP A 152 -2.22 4.71 -6.68
N LEU A 153 -1.53 4.64 -7.83
CA LEU A 153 -1.27 5.82 -8.66
C LEU A 153 -2.58 6.53 -9.08
N VAL A 154 -3.55 5.79 -9.61
CA VAL A 154 -4.81 6.41 -10.05
C VAL A 154 -5.59 7.00 -8.89
N ARG A 155 -5.63 6.34 -7.73
CA ARG A 155 -6.29 6.86 -6.54
C ARG A 155 -5.64 8.14 -6.00
N LEU A 156 -4.33 8.27 -6.11
CA LEU A 156 -3.59 9.45 -5.63
C LEU A 156 -3.64 10.61 -6.61
N PHE A 157 -3.42 10.35 -7.90
CA PHE A 157 -3.13 11.37 -8.92
C PHE A 157 -4.28 11.67 -9.89
N CYS A 158 -5.43 11.01 -9.74
CA CYS A 158 -6.61 11.28 -10.55
C CYS A 158 -7.81 11.66 -9.66
N PRO A 159 -8.84 12.31 -10.19
CA PRO A 159 -10.08 12.54 -9.47
C PRO A 159 -10.78 11.22 -9.10
N ASP A 160 -11.69 11.28 -8.12
CA ASP A 160 -12.51 10.11 -7.78
C ASP A 160 -13.38 9.69 -8.97
N TYR A 161 -13.50 8.37 -9.17
CA TYR A 161 -14.18 7.80 -10.32
C TYR A 161 -15.69 8.07 -10.30
N VAL A 162 -16.34 7.93 -9.14
CA VAL A 162 -17.80 8.09 -9.03
C VAL A 162 -18.23 9.51 -9.39
N THR A 163 -17.47 10.51 -8.94
CA THR A 163 -17.77 11.91 -9.20
C THR A 163 -17.27 12.40 -10.56
N ASN A 164 -16.31 11.70 -11.18
CA ASN A 164 -15.67 12.09 -12.44
C ASN A 164 -15.48 10.91 -13.41
N PRO A 165 -16.52 10.11 -13.73
CA PRO A 165 -16.34 8.87 -14.51
C PRO A 165 -15.84 9.12 -15.93
N ASN A 166 -16.03 10.32 -16.46
CA ASN A 166 -15.64 10.73 -17.80
C ASN A 166 -14.34 11.55 -17.83
N ALA A 167 -13.54 11.53 -16.75
CA ALA A 167 -12.26 12.23 -16.75
C ALA A 167 -11.36 11.72 -17.89
N GLN A 168 -10.84 12.69 -18.68
CA GLN A 168 -10.13 12.40 -19.94
C GLN A 168 -8.80 11.68 -19.71
N TYR A 169 -8.21 11.83 -18.52
CA TYR A 169 -6.87 11.32 -18.23
C TYR A 169 -6.85 10.53 -16.93
N GLY A 170 -6.40 9.29 -17.04
CA GLY A 170 -5.96 8.44 -15.96
C GLY A 170 -4.48 8.63 -15.67
N VAL A 171 -3.76 7.54 -15.43
CA VAL A 171 -2.28 7.53 -15.30
C VAL A 171 -1.66 6.77 -16.47
N PRO A 172 -0.39 7.06 -16.89
CA PRO A 172 0.31 6.25 -17.86
C PRO A 172 0.31 4.78 -17.43
N TYR A 173 -0.31 3.89 -18.22
CA TYR A 173 -0.34 2.46 -17.88
C TYR A 173 0.86 1.75 -18.48
N ALA A 174 1.88 1.52 -17.65
CA ALA A 174 3.11 0.84 -18.08
C ALA A 174 2.92 -0.68 -18.02
N ASP A 175 2.65 -1.29 -19.16
CA ASP A 175 2.38 -2.72 -19.32
C ASP A 175 3.52 -3.52 -19.96
N THR A 176 4.60 -2.84 -20.32
CA THR A 176 5.77 -3.44 -20.97
C THR A 176 7.07 -2.89 -20.37
N TYR A 177 8.10 -3.73 -20.32
CA TYR A 177 9.45 -3.35 -19.88
C TYR A 177 10.21 -2.69 -21.03
N ASN A 178 10.12 -1.37 -21.15
CA ASN A 178 10.89 -0.56 -22.10
C ASN A 178 10.90 0.92 -21.67
N LEU A 179 11.72 1.73 -22.34
CA LEU A 179 11.84 3.18 -22.08
C LEU A 179 10.88 4.05 -22.92
N ALA A 180 9.98 3.43 -23.69
CA ALA A 180 9.03 4.19 -24.49
C ALA A 180 7.98 4.88 -23.61
N ASN A 181 7.65 6.12 -23.97
CA ASN A 181 6.55 6.84 -23.33
C ASN A 181 5.24 6.06 -23.48
N LYS A 182 4.50 5.92 -22.39
CA LYS A 182 3.21 5.25 -22.39
C LYS A 182 2.10 6.25 -22.67
N THR A 183 1.14 5.83 -23.49
CA THR A 183 -0.11 6.59 -23.68
C THR A 183 -0.86 6.67 -22.35
N VAL A 184 -1.40 7.86 -22.04
CA VAL A 184 -2.26 8.05 -20.89
C VAL A 184 -3.69 7.69 -21.29
N PRO A 185 -4.27 6.60 -20.80
CA PRO A 185 -5.66 6.27 -21.07
C PRO A 185 -6.59 7.25 -20.33
N THR A 186 -7.88 7.22 -20.68
CA THR A 186 -8.90 7.88 -19.84
C THR A 186 -8.90 7.28 -18.43
N LEU A 187 -9.55 7.96 -17.48
CA LEU A 187 -9.70 7.42 -16.13
C LEU A 187 -10.37 6.03 -16.19
N LYS A 188 -11.47 5.89 -16.91
CA LYS A 188 -12.16 4.61 -17.15
C LYS A 188 -11.22 3.57 -17.75
N GLY A 189 -10.50 3.92 -18.83
CA GLY A 189 -9.55 3.03 -19.47
C GLY A 189 -8.40 2.57 -18.56
N THR A 190 -7.99 3.41 -17.61
CA THR A 190 -7.02 3.00 -16.59
C THR A 190 -7.59 1.92 -15.67
N TYR A 191 -8.82 2.08 -15.18
CA TYR A 191 -9.49 1.08 -14.35
C TYR A 191 -9.74 -0.23 -15.10
N GLU A 192 -10.10 -0.16 -16.38
CA GLU A 192 -10.28 -1.35 -17.25
C GLU A 192 -8.97 -2.16 -17.36
N ARG A 193 -7.82 -1.49 -17.54
CA ARG A 193 -6.51 -2.16 -17.57
C ARG A 193 -6.12 -2.76 -16.23
N ILE A 194 -6.39 -2.05 -15.12
CA ILE A 194 -6.20 -2.57 -13.76
C ILE A 194 -7.00 -3.86 -13.56
N LEU A 195 -8.29 -3.85 -13.94
CA LEU A 195 -9.15 -5.03 -13.84
C LEU A 195 -8.70 -6.17 -14.76
N GLN A 196 -8.18 -5.86 -15.96
CA GLN A 196 -7.62 -6.86 -16.87
C GLN A 196 -6.43 -7.60 -16.23
N ASP A 197 -5.49 -6.87 -15.63
CA ASP A 197 -4.36 -7.48 -14.93
C ASP A 197 -4.80 -8.29 -13.71
N LEU A 198 -5.78 -7.79 -12.93
CA LEU A 198 -6.35 -8.53 -11.80
C LEU A 198 -7.10 -9.79 -12.24
N ASN A 199 -7.77 -9.76 -13.39
CA ASN A 199 -8.41 -10.95 -13.96
C ASN A 199 -7.37 -12.00 -14.38
N THR A 200 -6.27 -11.55 -14.99
CA THR A 200 -5.14 -12.41 -15.36
C THR A 200 -4.53 -13.04 -14.10
N ALA A 201 -4.28 -12.24 -13.07
CA ALA A 201 -3.76 -12.72 -11.78
C ALA A 201 -4.72 -13.72 -11.10
N GLU A 202 -6.04 -13.43 -11.06
CA GLU A 202 -7.08 -14.32 -10.50
C GLU A 202 -7.05 -15.70 -11.17
N ASN A 203 -6.97 -15.72 -12.51
CA ASN A 203 -6.96 -16.97 -13.26
C ASN A 203 -5.68 -17.79 -13.00
N ILE A 204 -4.52 -17.13 -12.95
CA ILE A 204 -3.24 -17.79 -12.72
C ILE A 204 -3.15 -18.32 -11.27
N LEU A 205 -3.60 -17.54 -10.29
CA LEU A 205 -3.54 -17.87 -8.88
C LEU A 205 -4.75 -18.69 -8.38
N ALA A 206 -5.60 -19.19 -9.26
CA ALA A 206 -6.86 -19.87 -8.88
C ALA A 206 -6.69 -21.01 -7.86
N ASN A 207 -5.54 -21.67 -7.86
CA ASN A 207 -5.20 -22.75 -6.94
C ASN A 207 -4.43 -22.30 -5.68
N ASP A 208 -4.07 -21.02 -5.57
CA ASP A 208 -3.37 -20.43 -4.41
C ASP A 208 -4.35 -20.09 -3.29
N THR A 209 -5.01 -21.12 -2.77
CA THR A 209 -6.15 -20.99 -1.83
C THR A 209 -5.76 -21.09 -0.36
N VAL A 210 -4.49 -21.31 -0.03
CA VAL A 210 -3.97 -21.44 1.33
C VAL A 210 -3.04 -20.29 1.63
N VAL A 211 -3.44 -19.43 2.56
CA VAL A 211 -2.58 -18.35 3.07
C VAL A 211 -1.89 -18.84 4.33
N THR A 212 -0.65 -19.26 4.18
CA THR A 212 0.14 -19.72 5.32
C THR A 212 0.58 -18.52 6.17
N PRO A 213 0.53 -18.63 7.50
CA PRO A 213 1.18 -17.66 8.39
C PRO A 213 2.68 -17.62 8.09
N ILE A 214 3.30 -16.53 8.53
CA ILE A 214 4.74 -16.37 8.43
C ILE A 214 5.43 -17.45 9.24
N VAL A 215 6.11 -18.37 8.55
CA VAL A 215 6.98 -19.37 9.19
C VAL A 215 8.38 -19.06 8.73
N ASP A 216 9.35 -19.07 9.64
CA ASP A 216 10.78 -18.87 9.37
C ASP A 216 11.41 -20.02 8.53
N VAL A 217 10.68 -20.58 7.58
CA VAL A 217 11.20 -21.63 6.70
C VAL A 217 11.67 -20.96 5.41
N LEU A 218 12.97 -20.74 5.34
CA LEU A 218 13.66 -19.97 4.31
C LEU A 218 13.75 -20.60 2.92
N ASN A 219 13.25 -21.82 2.71
CA ASN A 219 13.65 -22.60 1.54
C ASN A 219 12.53 -22.92 0.55
N ASP A 220 11.32 -22.37 0.72
CA ASP A 220 10.22 -22.60 -0.22
C ASP A 220 9.49 -21.30 -0.51
N TYR A 221 9.41 -20.92 -1.79
CA TYR A 221 8.71 -19.70 -2.23
C TYR A 221 7.24 -19.67 -1.81
N ASN A 222 6.62 -20.82 -1.61
CA ASN A 222 5.22 -20.96 -1.20
C ASN A 222 4.98 -20.70 0.31
N HIS A 223 6.01 -20.44 1.10
CA HIS A 223 5.86 -20.13 2.53
C HIS A 223 5.69 -18.62 2.75
N GLY A 224 4.78 -18.27 3.69
CA GLY A 224 4.53 -16.88 4.04
C GLY A 224 3.63 -16.12 3.03
N ARG A 225 2.66 -16.82 2.42
CA ARG A 225 1.73 -16.25 1.41
C ARG A 225 1.01 -14.98 1.86
N ALA A 226 0.83 -14.73 3.15
CA ALA A 226 0.29 -13.47 3.67
C ALA A 226 1.19 -12.24 3.34
N ARG A 227 2.47 -12.46 3.03
CA ARG A 227 3.42 -11.40 2.63
C ARG A 227 3.79 -11.44 1.15
N GLN A 228 3.04 -12.17 0.37
CA GLN A 228 3.11 -12.23 -1.08
C GLN A 228 1.73 -11.92 -1.64
N PHE A 229 1.66 -11.46 -2.88
CA PHE A 229 0.40 -11.07 -3.51
C PHE A 229 -0.41 -12.30 -3.92
N ASN A 230 -1.06 -12.92 -2.93
CA ASN A 230 -1.83 -14.16 -3.07
C ASN A 230 -3.19 -13.95 -3.73
N LEU A 231 -3.94 -15.05 -3.98
CA LEU A 231 -5.28 -14.99 -4.58
C LEU A 231 -6.24 -14.06 -3.83
N TYR A 232 -6.20 -14.06 -2.49
CA TYR A 232 -7.09 -13.22 -1.70
C TYR A 232 -6.67 -11.74 -1.72
N ALA A 233 -5.39 -11.45 -1.93
CA ALA A 233 -4.93 -10.09 -2.23
C ALA A 233 -5.51 -9.59 -3.57
N VAL A 234 -5.61 -10.48 -4.58
CA VAL A 234 -6.32 -10.17 -5.84
C VAL A 234 -7.79 -9.87 -5.57
N TYR A 235 -8.50 -10.72 -4.81
CA TYR A 235 -9.91 -10.48 -4.49
C TYR A 235 -10.12 -9.19 -3.71
N ALA A 236 -9.31 -8.94 -2.70
CA ALA A 236 -9.40 -7.72 -1.89
C ALA A 236 -9.09 -6.46 -2.71
N THR A 237 -8.11 -6.53 -3.62
CA THR A 237 -7.82 -5.42 -4.54
C THR A 237 -8.97 -5.19 -5.52
N LYS A 238 -9.58 -6.25 -6.07
CA LYS A 238 -10.79 -6.12 -6.89
C LYS A 238 -11.95 -5.49 -6.11
N ALA A 239 -12.16 -5.89 -4.85
CA ALA A 239 -13.16 -5.27 -3.99
C ALA A 239 -12.91 -3.76 -3.85
N ARG A 240 -11.67 -3.34 -3.59
CA ARG A 240 -11.28 -1.91 -3.55
C ARG A 240 -11.52 -1.20 -4.88
N VAL A 241 -11.14 -1.82 -6.01
CA VAL A 241 -11.29 -1.24 -7.35
C VAL A 241 -12.78 -1.02 -7.67
N TYR A 242 -13.60 -2.06 -7.54
CA TYR A 242 -15.04 -1.95 -7.80
C TYR A 242 -15.73 -0.98 -6.85
N TYR A 243 -15.37 -0.99 -5.56
CA TYR A 243 -15.85 -0.01 -4.59
C TYR A 243 -15.53 1.43 -5.03
N THR A 244 -14.28 1.70 -5.42
CA THR A 244 -13.87 3.03 -5.92
C THR A 244 -14.59 3.42 -7.21
N MET A 245 -14.96 2.44 -8.05
CA MET A 245 -15.76 2.67 -9.26
C MET A 245 -17.27 2.87 -8.99
N GLY A 246 -17.74 2.62 -7.76
CA GLY A 246 -19.16 2.61 -7.42
C GLY A 246 -19.92 1.38 -7.92
N ASP A 247 -19.21 0.34 -8.36
CA ASP A 247 -19.79 -0.97 -8.70
C ASP A 247 -19.98 -1.80 -7.43
N ASN A 248 -21.04 -1.45 -6.68
CA ASN A 248 -21.31 -2.02 -5.37
C ASN A 248 -21.57 -3.54 -5.43
N GLU A 249 -22.15 -4.05 -6.52
CA GLU A 249 -22.40 -5.49 -6.69
C GLU A 249 -21.09 -6.29 -6.71
N ASN A 250 -20.16 -5.90 -7.58
CA ASN A 250 -18.87 -6.56 -7.67
C ASN A 250 -17.99 -6.28 -6.45
N ALA A 251 -18.05 -5.09 -5.85
CA ALA A 251 -17.34 -4.77 -4.62
C ALA A 251 -17.77 -5.71 -3.48
N ALA A 252 -19.07 -5.87 -3.25
CA ALA A 252 -19.62 -6.79 -2.25
C ALA A 252 -19.24 -8.25 -2.55
N LYS A 253 -19.36 -8.69 -3.82
CA LYS A 253 -19.00 -10.04 -4.26
C LYS A 253 -17.56 -10.39 -3.93
N TYR A 254 -16.61 -9.51 -4.26
CA TYR A 254 -15.18 -9.79 -4.04
C TYR A 254 -14.79 -9.63 -2.58
N ALA A 255 -15.34 -8.67 -1.85
CA ALA A 255 -15.19 -8.58 -0.40
C ALA A 255 -15.67 -9.86 0.31
N LYS A 256 -16.84 -10.38 -0.10
CA LYS A 256 -17.41 -11.61 0.44
C LYS A 256 -16.55 -12.84 0.15
N LYS A 257 -15.91 -12.96 -1.02
CA LYS A 257 -14.97 -14.06 -1.32
C LYS A 257 -13.84 -14.13 -0.28
N VAL A 258 -13.36 -12.99 0.22
CA VAL A 258 -12.32 -12.95 1.26
C VAL A 258 -12.92 -13.26 2.64
N ILE A 259 -14.05 -12.65 2.98
CA ILE A 259 -14.73 -12.86 4.27
C ILE A 259 -15.12 -14.33 4.48
N ASP A 260 -15.56 -15.00 3.43
CA ASP A 260 -15.98 -16.41 3.47
C ASP A 260 -14.80 -17.39 3.55
N ALA A 261 -13.57 -16.93 3.32
CA ALA A 261 -12.36 -17.75 3.44
C ALA A 261 -11.94 -17.99 4.91
N LYS A 262 -12.85 -18.48 5.72
CA LYS A 262 -12.72 -18.65 7.19
C LYS A 262 -11.57 -19.56 7.63
N LYS A 263 -11.04 -20.41 6.74
CA LYS A 263 -9.84 -21.22 7.00
C LYS A 263 -8.56 -20.37 7.01
N ASN A 264 -8.56 -19.29 6.25
CA ASN A 264 -7.39 -18.40 6.11
C ASN A 264 -7.50 -17.18 7.03
N PHE A 265 -8.72 -16.61 7.19
CA PHE A 265 -8.90 -15.33 7.84
C PHE A 265 -9.98 -15.36 8.91
N SER A 266 -9.73 -14.63 9.99
CA SER A 266 -10.72 -14.38 11.04
C SER A 266 -10.43 -13.02 11.69
N LEU A 267 -11.49 -12.35 12.17
CA LEU A 267 -11.31 -11.15 12.99
C LEU A 267 -10.66 -11.54 14.33
N THR A 268 -9.74 -10.71 14.80
CA THR A 268 -9.12 -10.87 16.11
C THR A 268 -10.12 -10.56 17.21
N GLU A 269 -10.27 -11.45 18.15
CA GLU A 269 -11.15 -11.22 19.30
C GLU A 269 -10.61 -10.14 20.23
N SER A 270 -11.51 -9.40 20.89
CA SER A 270 -11.15 -8.28 21.76
C SER A 270 -10.16 -8.66 22.89
N ARG A 271 -10.27 -9.88 23.43
CA ARG A 271 -9.34 -10.40 24.46
C ARG A 271 -7.89 -10.54 23.97
N ASP A 272 -7.70 -10.76 22.66
CA ASP A 272 -6.39 -10.99 22.05
C ASP A 272 -5.81 -9.70 21.44
N PHE A 273 -6.60 -8.62 21.43
CA PHE A 273 -6.27 -7.39 20.69
C PHE A 273 -5.03 -6.67 21.23
N ALA A 274 -4.74 -6.78 22.52
CA ALA A 274 -3.51 -6.20 23.11
C ALA A 274 -2.23 -6.77 22.48
N ASN A 275 -2.26 -8.03 22.02
CA ASN A 275 -1.13 -8.68 21.34
C ASN A 275 -0.97 -8.23 19.89
N VAL A 276 -2.03 -7.72 19.26
CA VAL A 276 -2.07 -7.29 17.87
C VAL A 276 -1.38 -5.92 17.66
N ARG A 277 -1.15 -5.18 18.72
CA ARG A 277 -0.38 -3.93 18.63
C ARG A 277 1.01 -4.14 18.03
N ARG A 278 1.62 -5.30 18.24
CA ARG A 278 2.97 -5.64 17.79
C ARG A 278 3.01 -6.16 16.36
N PHE A 279 1.99 -6.94 16.02
CA PHE A 279 1.84 -7.51 14.69
C PHE A 279 0.48 -7.14 14.16
N PRO A 280 0.35 -6.74 12.89
CA PRO A 280 -0.94 -6.86 12.26
C PRO A 280 -1.36 -8.30 12.49
N ALA A 281 -2.56 -8.51 13.05
CA ALA A 281 -3.03 -9.86 13.38
C ALA A 281 -2.84 -10.77 12.18
N ASP A 282 -2.02 -11.79 12.29
CA ASP A 282 -1.71 -12.71 11.19
C ASP A 282 -2.98 -13.24 10.54
N LYS A 283 -4.03 -13.46 11.34
CA LYS A 283 -5.34 -13.93 10.87
C LYS A 283 -6.18 -12.87 10.15
N GLU A 284 -5.86 -11.59 10.28
CA GLU A 284 -6.53 -10.52 9.57
C GLU A 284 -5.74 -10.05 8.34
N MET A 285 -4.45 -10.42 8.24
CA MET A 285 -3.58 -10.01 7.16
C MET A 285 -3.91 -10.76 5.87
N ILE A 286 -4.41 -10.04 4.88
CA ILE A 286 -4.65 -10.58 3.53
C ILE A 286 -3.40 -10.41 2.69
N PHE A 287 -2.79 -9.22 2.77
CA PHE A 287 -1.52 -8.90 2.12
C PHE A 287 -0.72 -7.92 2.98
N GLY A 288 0.55 -8.21 3.15
CA GLY A 288 1.49 -7.38 3.89
C GLY A 288 2.89 -7.41 3.30
N LEU A 289 3.78 -6.62 3.89
CA LEU A 289 5.19 -6.52 3.50
C LEU A 289 6.11 -6.76 4.69
N ASN A 290 7.27 -7.37 4.44
CA ASN A 290 8.35 -7.38 5.39
C ASN A 290 9.02 -6.00 5.44
N ASN A 291 9.19 -5.47 6.65
CA ASN A 291 9.97 -4.24 6.88
C ASN A 291 10.68 -4.33 8.23
N ARG A 292 11.95 -4.69 8.21
CA ARG A 292 12.77 -4.86 9.43
C ARG A 292 12.97 -3.57 10.21
N ASN A 293 12.87 -2.41 9.56
CA ASN A 293 13.07 -1.10 10.17
C ASN A 293 11.77 -0.44 10.62
N LEU A 294 10.61 -1.08 10.41
CA LEU A 294 9.30 -0.48 10.66
C LEU A 294 9.16 0.05 12.08
N SER A 295 9.50 -0.78 13.06
CA SER A 295 9.38 -0.42 14.47
C SER A 295 10.20 0.80 14.84
N GLN A 296 11.45 0.89 14.36
CA GLN A 296 12.33 2.03 14.62
C GLN A 296 11.82 3.28 13.91
N SER A 297 11.35 3.17 12.68
CA SER A 297 10.81 4.30 11.92
C SER A 297 9.57 4.87 12.62
N ILE A 298 8.63 4.02 13.02
CA ILE A 298 7.41 4.44 13.73
C ILE A 298 7.75 5.02 15.09
N TYR A 299 8.67 4.39 15.84
CA TYR A 299 9.12 4.92 17.13
C TYR A 299 9.67 6.35 16.97
N ASN A 300 10.53 6.58 16.00
CA ASN A 300 11.12 7.90 15.76
C ASN A 300 10.08 8.97 15.43
N ILE A 301 9.03 8.59 14.68
CA ILE A 301 7.97 9.51 14.26
C ILE A 301 7.00 9.82 15.39
N PHE A 302 6.55 8.82 16.15
CA PHE A 302 5.43 8.96 17.09
C PHE A 302 5.83 9.04 18.55
N VAL A 303 6.96 8.46 18.95
CA VAL A 303 7.39 8.39 20.35
C VAL A 303 8.56 9.33 20.62
N GLY A 304 9.53 9.40 19.70
CA GLY A 304 10.74 10.21 19.85
C GLY A 304 11.75 9.65 20.86
N VAL A 305 12.98 10.15 20.82
CA VAL A 305 14.07 9.60 21.63
C VAL A 305 14.33 10.44 22.90
N THR A 306 14.13 11.76 22.88
CA THR A 306 14.60 12.59 24.00
C THR A 306 13.73 13.77 24.40
N GLN A 307 12.94 14.34 23.55
CA GLN A 307 12.10 15.52 23.90
C GLN A 307 10.98 15.71 22.91
N ARG A 308 9.95 15.00 22.87
CA ARG A 308 8.63 15.23 22.20
C ARG A 308 8.52 16.38 21.18
N SER A 309 9.60 17.08 20.85
CA SER A 309 9.66 18.11 19.82
C SER A 309 9.83 17.44 18.46
N GLY A 310 8.83 17.59 17.59
CA GLY A 310 8.81 16.95 16.27
C GLY A 310 8.10 15.60 16.22
N VAL A 311 7.61 15.08 17.34
CA VAL A 311 6.80 13.87 17.41
C VAL A 311 5.37 14.19 17.05
N PHE A 312 4.79 13.38 16.18
CA PHE A 312 3.42 13.52 15.72
C PHE A 312 2.47 12.99 16.80
N THR A 313 1.84 13.88 17.56
CA THR A 313 0.92 13.55 18.64
C THR A 313 -0.46 14.15 18.39
N GLU A 314 -1.48 13.58 19.00
CA GLU A 314 -2.86 14.05 18.90
C GLU A 314 -3.34 14.59 20.24
N GLY A 315 -4.32 15.50 20.18
CA GLY A 315 -5.02 15.93 21.37
C GLY A 315 -5.74 14.76 22.04
N ARG A 316 -5.52 14.57 23.33
CA ARG A 316 -6.17 13.48 24.09
C ARG A 316 -7.69 13.49 23.94
N ARG A 317 -8.31 14.68 24.01
CA ARG A 317 -9.76 14.82 23.88
C ARG A 317 -10.28 14.44 22.49
N ASP A 318 -9.47 14.62 21.45
CA ASP A 318 -9.86 14.33 20.08
C ASP A 318 -9.95 12.82 19.88
N VAL A 319 -8.96 12.07 20.38
CA VAL A 319 -8.97 10.60 20.37
C VAL A 319 -10.09 10.05 21.27
N GLU A 320 -10.27 10.60 22.49
CA GLU A 320 -11.37 10.21 23.39
C GLU A 320 -12.74 10.41 22.74
N THR A 321 -12.91 11.48 21.96
CA THR A 321 -14.15 11.77 21.23
C THR A 321 -14.36 10.79 20.09
N LEU A 322 -13.33 10.51 19.30
CA LEU A 322 -13.40 9.55 18.18
C LEU A 322 -13.79 8.15 18.68
N TYR A 323 -13.21 7.71 19.79
CA TYR A 323 -13.51 6.40 20.40
C TYR A 323 -14.70 6.41 21.33
N GLU A 324 -15.40 7.54 21.47
CA GLU A 324 -16.59 7.68 22.32
C GLU A 324 -16.38 7.17 23.75
N THR A 325 -15.20 7.44 24.35
CA THR A 325 -14.80 6.85 25.64
C THR A 325 -15.78 7.12 26.79
N LYS A 326 -16.56 8.19 26.70
CA LYS A 326 -17.61 8.53 27.69
C LYS A 326 -18.77 7.53 27.71
N THR A 327 -18.91 6.72 26.67
CA THR A 327 -19.95 5.69 26.57
C THR A 327 -19.44 4.30 26.98
N PHE A 328 -18.18 4.19 27.42
CA PHE A 328 -17.62 2.93 27.84
C PHE A 328 -18.31 2.39 29.09
N THR A 329 -18.61 1.09 29.04
CA THR A 329 -19.19 0.31 30.14
C THR A 329 -18.44 -1.02 30.20
N SER A 330 -18.69 -1.83 31.22
CA SER A 330 -18.00 -3.14 31.40
C SER A 330 -18.11 -4.08 30.18
N ASN A 331 -19.14 -3.92 29.34
CA ASN A 331 -19.40 -4.75 28.16
C ASN A 331 -19.41 -3.95 26.83
N ASN A 332 -18.91 -2.72 26.85
CA ASN A 332 -18.82 -1.87 25.67
C ASN A 332 -17.56 -1.00 25.79
N ILE A 333 -16.40 -1.60 25.53
CA ILE A 333 -15.09 -0.94 25.56
C ILE A 333 -14.40 -1.19 24.23
N ASP A 334 -14.10 -0.11 23.53
CA ASP A 334 -13.30 -0.23 22.31
C ASP A 334 -11.84 -0.54 22.66
N VAL A 335 -11.43 -1.79 22.42
CA VAL A 335 -10.07 -2.23 22.76
C VAL A 335 -8.97 -1.54 21.94
N ARG A 336 -9.31 -0.96 20.78
CA ARG A 336 -8.37 -0.23 19.92
C ARG A 336 -7.84 1.03 20.61
N TYR A 337 -8.68 1.68 21.42
CA TYR A 337 -8.29 2.89 22.14
C TYR A 337 -7.02 2.69 22.99
N ALA A 338 -7.03 1.67 23.83
CA ALA A 338 -5.87 1.34 24.66
C ALA A 338 -4.74 0.62 23.91
N ALA A 339 -5.08 -0.12 22.83
CA ALA A 339 -4.08 -0.83 22.05
C ALA A 339 -3.28 0.09 21.13
N PHE A 340 -3.92 1.10 20.54
CA PHE A 340 -3.27 1.97 19.56
C PHE A 340 -2.66 3.23 20.18
N TYR A 341 -3.12 3.66 21.35
CA TYR A 341 -2.70 4.92 21.94
C TYR A 341 -2.23 4.77 23.39
N ARG A 342 -1.22 5.52 23.75
CA ARG A 342 -0.84 5.81 25.14
C ARG A 342 -1.32 7.20 25.48
N MET A 343 -2.17 7.30 26.51
CA MET A 343 -2.69 8.57 26.98
C MET A 343 -1.68 9.25 27.89
N GLU A 344 -1.42 10.52 27.63
CA GLU A 344 -0.59 11.40 28.45
C GLU A 344 -1.36 12.68 28.79
N VAL A 345 -0.77 13.55 29.62
CA VAL A 345 -1.40 14.84 29.96
C VAL A 345 -1.46 15.70 28.70
N GLY A 346 -2.68 15.95 28.20
CA GLY A 346 -2.94 16.79 27.03
C GLY A 346 -2.64 16.15 25.67
N ALA A 347 -2.12 14.93 25.62
CA ALA A 347 -1.74 14.27 24.38
C ALA A 347 -2.09 12.78 24.34
N SER A 348 -2.24 12.24 23.12
CA SER A 348 -2.30 10.81 22.83
C SER A 348 -1.14 10.46 21.93
N ILE A 349 -0.36 9.46 22.31
CA ILE A 349 0.78 9.00 21.54
C ILE A 349 0.37 7.74 20.79
N PHE A 350 0.51 7.75 19.47
CA PHE A 350 0.21 6.59 18.63
C PHE A 350 1.26 5.50 18.84
N LEU A 351 0.83 4.31 19.23
CA LEU A 351 1.70 3.18 19.57
C LEU A 351 1.46 1.94 18.70
N ARG A 352 0.51 1.97 17.79
CA ARG A 352 0.32 0.86 16.88
C ARG A 352 1.63 0.60 16.12
N PHE A 353 2.04 -0.66 16.02
CA PHE A 353 3.32 -1.09 15.47
C PHE A 353 4.57 -0.68 16.30
N VAL A 354 4.42 0.01 17.42
CA VAL A 354 5.54 0.31 18.30
C VAL A 354 5.74 -0.83 19.29
N ALA A 355 6.90 -1.45 19.23
CA ALA A 355 7.39 -2.37 20.25
C ALA A 355 8.03 -1.60 21.41
N ASN A 356 8.27 -2.26 22.55
CA ASN A 356 9.11 -1.71 23.61
C ASN A 356 10.58 -1.67 23.13
N GLU A 357 11.45 -0.95 23.87
CA GLU A 357 12.86 -0.80 23.47
C GLU A 357 13.61 -2.13 23.27
N SER A 358 13.30 -3.16 24.06
CA SER A 358 13.92 -4.48 23.91
C SER A 358 13.45 -5.18 22.63
N GLU A 359 12.19 -5.03 22.27
CA GLU A 359 11.60 -5.59 21.05
C GLU A 359 12.09 -4.86 19.79
N ILE A 360 12.33 -3.53 19.87
CA ILE A 360 12.96 -2.76 18.80
C ILE A 360 14.35 -3.33 18.49
N ARG A 361 15.13 -3.65 19.51
CA ARG A 361 16.48 -4.23 19.35
C ARG A 361 16.48 -5.63 18.76
N THR A 362 15.42 -6.40 18.96
CA THR A 362 15.30 -7.78 18.44
C THR A 362 14.67 -7.86 17.05
N ASN A 363 14.32 -6.72 16.42
CA ASN A 363 13.62 -6.68 15.13
C ASN A 363 12.30 -7.47 15.13
N ALA A 364 11.62 -7.56 16.26
CA ALA A 364 10.42 -8.37 16.45
C ALA A 364 9.23 -7.89 15.58
N LEU A 365 9.22 -6.61 15.15
CA LEU A 365 8.22 -6.08 14.23
C LEU A 365 8.71 -6.19 12.79
N GLN A 366 8.26 -7.20 12.08
CA GLN A 366 8.73 -7.51 10.75
C GLN A 366 7.70 -7.27 9.64
N GLY A 367 6.58 -6.62 9.89
CA GLY A 367 5.55 -6.53 8.86
C GLY A 367 4.65 -5.30 8.91
N LEU A 368 4.34 -4.80 7.73
CA LEU A 368 3.32 -3.80 7.48
C LEU A 368 2.17 -4.44 6.72
N THR A 369 0.94 -4.23 7.19
CA THR A 369 -0.25 -4.73 6.50
C THR A 369 -0.72 -3.71 5.47
N LEU A 370 -0.95 -4.15 4.25
CA LEU A 370 -1.48 -3.33 3.16
C LEU A 370 -2.97 -3.57 2.93
N ILE A 371 -3.43 -4.79 3.16
CA ILE A 371 -4.86 -5.14 3.08
C ILE A 371 -5.21 -6.05 4.25
N ARG A 372 -6.28 -5.70 4.96
CA ARG A 372 -6.74 -6.40 6.16
C ARG A 372 -8.23 -6.74 6.10
N LEU A 373 -8.61 -7.82 6.79
CA LEU A 373 -9.97 -8.35 6.80
C LEU A 373 -11.06 -7.34 7.22
N PRO A 374 -10.89 -6.47 8.25
CA PRO A 374 -11.89 -5.47 8.60
C PRO A 374 -12.29 -4.55 7.44
N GLU A 375 -11.35 -4.21 6.56
CA GLU A 375 -11.67 -3.38 5.38
C GLU A 375 -12.65 -4.07 4.44
N MET A 376 -12.55 -5.39 4.29
CA MET A 376 -13.51 -6.16 3.47
C MET A 376 -14.92 -6.09 4.04
N TYR A 377 -15.06 -6.12 5.37
CA TYR A 377 -16.35 -5.91 6.03
C TYR A 377 -16.88 -4.49 5.82
N TYR A 378 -16.01 -3.48 5.84
CA TYR A 378 -16.41 -2.09 5.57
C TYR A 378 -16.85 -1.89 4.11
N ILE A 379 -16.10 -2.42 3.15
CA ILE A 379 -16.51 -2.41 1.74
C ILE A 379 -17.84 -3.13 1.57
N LEU A 380 -18.02 -4.30 2.18
CA LEU A 380 -19.29 -5.05 2.13
C LEU A 380 -20.44 -4.23 2.72
N ALA A 381 -20.27 -3.63 3.90
CA ALA A 381 -21.30 -2.80 4.55
C ALA A 381 -21.70 -1.62 3.67
N GLU A 382 -20.74 -0.88 3.15
CA GLU A 382 -21.00 0.29 2.30
C GLU A 382 -21.66 -0.09 0.97
N SER A 383 -21.24 -1.22 0.38
CA SER A 383 -21.80 -1.72 -0.88
C SER A 383 -23.23 -2.23 -0.75
N LEU A 384 -23.64 -2.72 0.43
CA LEU A 384 -24.97 -3.26 0.67
C LEU A 384 -25.98 -2.24 1.21
N TYR A 385 -25.53 -1.09 1.71
CA TYR A 385 -26.41 -0.17 2.46
C TYR A 385 -27.67 0.20 1.71
N ASP A 386 -27.59 0.51 0.43
CA ASP A 386 -28.74 0.97 -0.36
C ASP A 386 -29.66 -0.18 -0.81
N THR A 387 -29.20 -1.42 -0.76
CA THR A 387 -29.96 -2.61 -1.20
C THR A 387 -30.41 -3.52 -0.05
N ASP A 388 -29.59 -3.64 0.99
CA ASP A 388 -29.85 -4.43 2.19
C ASP A 388 -29.16 -3.79 3.40
N ALA A 389 -29.82 -2.79 3.98
CA ALA A 389 -29.33 -2.06 5.15
C ALA A 389 -29.14 -2.96 6.38
N THR A 390 -29.88 -4.08 6.48
CA THR A 390 -29.75 -5.05 7.56
C THR A 390 -28.43 -5.82 7.43
N ALA A 391 -28.13 -6.31 6.25
CA ALA A 391 -26.86 -6.99 5.99
C ALA A 391 -25.66 -6.02 6.08
N ALA A 392 -25.83 -4.76 5.65
CA ALA A 392 -24.82 -3.71 5.82
C ALA A 392 -24.48 -3.49 7.31
N LYS A 393 -25.52 -3.33 8.15
CA LYS A 393 -25.36 -3.20 9.59
C LYS A 393 -24.69 -4.44 10.20
N ALA A 394 -25.12 -5.64 9.81
CA ALA A 394 -24.52 -6.88 10.30
C ALA A 394 -23.02 -6.98 9.98
N ALA A 395 -22.61 -6.60 8.78
CA ALA A 395 -21.19 -6.58 8.39
C ALA A 395 -20.37 -5.61 9.26
N LEU A 396 -20.89 -4.42 9.53
CA LEU A 396 -20.26 -3.45 10.42
C LEU A 396 -20.19 -3.98 11.86
N ASP A 397 -21.26 -4.57 12.36
CA ASP A 397 -21.37 -5.08 13.73
C ASP A 397 -20.45 -6.26 14.01
N GLU A 398 -20.10 -7.07 12.99
CA GLU A 398 -19.10 -8.14 13.14
C GLU A 398 -17.72 -7.57 13.54
N VAL A 399 -17.29 -6.49 12.87
CA VAL A 399 -16.02 -5.82 13.25
C VAL A 399 -16.16 -5.18 14.63
N ARG A 400 -17.23 -4.45 14.90
CA ARG A 400 -17.46 -3.78 16.18
C ARG A 400 -17.43 -4.77 17.36
N LYS A 401 -18.13 -5.90 17.22
CA LYS A 401 -18.16 -6.98 18.21
C LYS A 401 -16.76 -7.52 18.49
N SER A 402 -15.98 -7.75 17.45
CA SER A 402 -14.59 -8.23 17.59
C SER A 402 -13.68 -7.20 18.28
N ARG A 403 -14.07 -5.94 18.32
CA ARG A 403 -13.38 -4.83 19.02
C ARG A 403 -13.96 -4.54 20.40
N GLY A 404 -14.86 -5.40 20.93
CA GLY A 404 -15.44 -5.25 22.25
C GLY A 404 -16.59 -4.26 22.35
N LEU A 405 -17.17 -3.87 21.21
CA LEU A 405 -18.27 -2.93 21.13
C LEU A 405 -19.62 -3.63 20.94
N LEU A 406 -20.67 -3.03 21.46
CA LEU A 406 -22.05 -3.38 21.15
C LEU A 406 -22.37 -3.04 19.68
N PRO A 407 -23.42 -3.67 19.10
CA PRO A 407 -23.93 -3.29 17.79
C PRO A 407 -24.13 -1.77 17.65
N VAL A 408 -23.89 -1.25 16.46
CA VAL A 408 -24.12 0.17 16.19
C VAL A 408 -25.59 0.53 16.41
N ALA A 409 -25.83 1.66 17.07
CA ALA A 409 -27.18 2.14 17.31
C ALA A 409 -27.87 2.50 15.98
N ASP A 410 -29.13 2.07 15.79
CA ASP A 410 -29.89 2.30 14.56
C ASP A 410 -29.98 3.80 14.20
N ALA A 411 -30.05 4.67 15.20
CA ALA A 411 -30.04 6.14 15.00
C ALA A 411 -28.83 6.65 14.20
N LYS A 412 -27.68 5.97 14.26
CA LYS A 412 -26.47 6.31 13.50
C LYS A 412 -26.54 5.86 12.03
N LEU A 413 -27.57 5.10 11.64
CA LEU A 413 -27.70 4.49 10.32
C LEU A 413 -28.97 4.90 9.58
N LEU A 414 -29.76 5.83 10.14
CA LEU A 414 -31.08 6.23 9.60
C LEU A 414 -31.02 6.88 8.22
N THR A 415 -29.92 7.55 7.89
CA THR A 415 -29.71 8.18 6.59
C THR A 415 -28.38 7.78 6.01
N LYS A 416 -28.25 7.85 4.70
CA LYS A 416 -26.97 7.58 4.02
C LYS A 416 -25.83 8.44 4.58
N ASP A 417 -26.09 9.69 4.86
CA ASP A 417 -25.08 10.60 5.42
C ASP A 417 -24.66 10.19 6.84
N ALA A 418 -25.59 9.81 7.68
CA ALA A 418 -25.30 9.32 9.02
C ALA A 418 -24.50 7.99 8.96
N PHE A 419 -24.92 7.09 8.08
CA PHE A 419 -24.21 5.83 7.85
C PHE A 419 -22.76 6.07 7.37
N LEU A 420 -22.56 6.90 6.35
CA LEU A 420 -21.22 7.21 5.85
C LEU A 420 -20.35 7.91 6.89
N GLN A 421 -20.95 8.76 7.74
CA GLN A 421 -20.21 9.35 8.86
C GLN A 421 -19.76 8.30 9.88
N GLU A 422 -20.62 7.33 10.22
CA GLU A 422 -20.22 6.24 11.13
C GLU A 422 -19.18 5.32 10.49
N MET A 423 -19.29 5.01 9.19
CA MET A 423 -18.28 4.27 8.44
C MET A 423 -16.93 4.99 8.43
N LEU A 424 -16.94 6.33 8.28
CA LEU A 424 -15.71 7.13 8.38
C LEU A 424 -15.11 7.03 9.79
N ASN A 425 -15.94 7.17 10.83
CA ASN A 425 -15.50 7.04 12.22
C ASN A 425 -14.88 5.66 12.48
N GLU A 426 -15.52 4.59 11.97
CA GLU A 426 -14.97 3.23 12.10
C GLU A 426 -13.63 3.08 11.36
N ARG A 427 -13.49 3.60 10.14
CA ARG A 427 -12.21 3.60 9.43
C ARG A 427 -11.13 4.39 10.18
N MET A 428 -11.47 5.55 10.74
CA MET A 428 -10.55 6.35 11.57
C MET A 428 -10.16 5.65 12.88
N ARG A 429 -11.03 4.81 13.46
CA ARG A 429 -10.70 3.99 14.64
C ARG A 429 -9.85 2.77 14.29
N GLU A 430 -10.12 2.13 13.15
CA GLU A 430 -9.56 0.83 12.78
C GLU A 430 -8.25 0.93 11.99
N MET A 431 -8.12 1.93 11.10
CA MET A 431 -7.11 1.96 10.06
C MET A 431 -5.97 2.98 10.23
N PRO A 432 -5.75 3.64 11.38
CA PRO A 432 -4.56 4.47 11.56
C PRO A 432 -3.29 3.65 11.33
N GLY A 433 -2.37 4.19 10.56
CA GLY A 433 -1.14 3.53 10.18
C GLY A 433 -1.21 2.75 8.86
N GLU A 434 -2.39 2.69 8.20
CA GLU A 434 -2.60 1.90 6.98
C GLU A 434 -2.79 2.75 5.71
N GLY A 435 -2.85 4.08 5.82
CA GLY A 435 -2.96 5.00 4.70
C GLY A 435 -4.29 4.97 3.95
N GLN A 436 -5.35 4.33 4.49
CA GLN A 436 -6.58 4.08 3.75
C GLN A 436 -7.68 5.12 4.01
N VAL A 437 -7.61 5.90 5.09
CA VAL A 437 -8.64 6.88 5.43
C VAL A 437 -8.72 8.01 4.41
N PHE A 438 -7.59 8.47 3.88
CA PHE A 438 -7.57 9.48 2.81
C PHE A 438 -8.40 9.07 1.58
N PHE A 439 -8.31 7.80 1.18
CA PHE A 439 -9.07 7.30 0.03
C PHE A 439 -10.58 7.23 0.32
N ALA A 440 -10.97 6.92 1.56
CA ALA A 440 -12.38 6.97 1.96
C ALA A 440 -12.93 8.40 1.94
N LEU A 441 -12.16 9.37 2.47
CA LEU A 441 -12.53 10.79 2.44
C LEU A 441 -12.72 11.29 1.00
N LYS A 442 -11.82 10.92 0.11
CA LYS A 442 -11.89 11.27 -1.32
C LYS A 442 -13.13 10.65 -1.97
N HIS A 443 -13.39 9.36 -1.72
CA HIS A 443 -14.54 8.64 -2.28
C HIS A 443 -15.88 9.20 -1.78
N TYR A 444 -15.98 9.51 -0.48
CA TYR A 444 -17.21 10.11 0.06
C TYR A 444 -17.45 11.52 -0.48
N ASN A 445 -16.40 12.24 -0.80
CA ASN A 445 -16.43 13.59 -1.37
C ASN A 445 -17.39 14.54 -0.61
N LYS A 446 -17.37 14.48 0.72
CA LYS A 446 -18.23 15.28 1.62
C LYS A 446 -17.37 16.06 2.61
N PRO A 447 -17.88 17.19 3.15
CA PRO A 447 -17.22 17.85 4.25
C PRO A 447 -17.06 16.91 5.44
N PHE A 448 -15.89 16.94 6.05
CA PHE A 448 -15.60 16.11 7.23
C PHE A 448 -14.88 16.92 8.30
N LYS A 449 -14.94 16.43 9.54
CA LYS A 449 -14.18 17.00 10.65
C LYS A 449 -12.81 16.37 10.70
N ALA A 450 -11.77 17.20 10.75
CA ALA A 450 -10.43 16.75 11.14
C ALA A 450 -10.48 16.13 12.55
N LEU A 451 -9.47 15.38 12.93
CA LEU A 451 -9.41 14.70 14.23
C LEU A 451 -9.56 15.67 15.42
N ASP A 452 -9.19 16.94 15.25
CA ASP A 452 -9.41 18.00 16.26
C ASP A 452 -10.90 18.30 16.54
N GLY A 453 -11.84 17.70 15.80
CA GLY A 453 -13.27 17.88 15.93
C GLY A 453 -13.79 19.29 15.61
N ARG A 454 -12.92 20.23 15.31
CA ARG A 454 -13.22 21.66 15.12
C ARG A 454 -13.07 22.07 13.66
N THR A 455 -11.95 21.72 13.05
CA THR A 455 -11.64 22.06 11.66
C THR A 455 -12.52 21.26 10.73
N THR A 456 -13.31 21.94 9.87
CA THR A 456 -14.04 21.28 8.78
C THR A 456 -13.18 21.34 7.53
N ILE A 457 -12.99 20.19 6.91
CA ILE A 457 -12.28 20.04 5.65
C ILE A 457 -13.31 19.89 4.53
N GLU A 458 -13.34 20.87 3.64
CA GLU A 458 -14.22 20.82 2.47
C GLU A 458 -13.57 19.97 1.37
N PRO A 459 -14.33 19.10 0.67
CA PRO A 459 -13.81 18.34 -0.45
C PRO A 459 -13.42 19.26 -1.62
N SER A 460 -12.29 18.98 -2.24
CA SER A 460 -11.88 19.68 -3.46
C SER A 460 -10.84 18.87 -4.23
N THR A 461 -10.76 19.08 -5.54
CA THR A 461 -9.70 18.50 -6.37
C THR A 461 -8.31 18.87 -5.85
N ALA A 462 -8.12 20.12 -5.40
CA ALA A 462 -6.84 20.57 -4.86
C ALA A 462 -6.39 19.81 -3.60
N ARG A 463 -7.32 19.21 -2.85
CA ARG A 463 -7.02 18.41 -1.66
C ARG A 463 -6.90 16.92 -1.98
N PHE A 464 -7.75 16.43 -2.87
CA PHE A 464 -7.92 15.00 -3.10
C PHE A 464 -7.15 14.46 -4.33
N VAL A 465 -6.52 15.34 -5.11
CA VAL A 465 -5.71 14.93 -6.27
C VAL A 465 -4.30 15.49 -6.11
N LEU A 466 -3.33 14.61 -5.96
CA LEU A 466 -1.94 15.01 -5.89
C LEU A 466 -1.46 15.54 -7.24
N PRO A 467 -0.64 16.60 -7.26
CA PRO A 467 -0.04 17.09 -8.50
C PRO A 467 0.95 16.06 -9.06
N ARG A 468 0.92 15.85 -10.37
CA ARG A 468 1.93 15.04 -11.06
C ARG A 468 3.28 15.75 -11.04
N PRO A 469 4.41 14.99 -11.09
CA PRO A 469 5.71 15.59 -11.22
C PRO A 469 5.81 16.50 -12.45
N ASP A 470 6.51 17.64 -12.33
CA ASP A 470 6.66 18.59 -13.44
C ASP A 470 7.34 17.93 -14.65
N ARG A 471 8.29 17.05 -14.41
CA ARG A 471 8.97 16.26 -15.47
C ARG A 471 8.00 15.41 -16.29
N GLU A 472 6.92 14.90 -15.68
CA GLU A 472 5.91 14.14 -16.40
C GLU A 472 5.12 15.03 -17.37
N THR A 473 4.89 16.29 -17.01
CA THR A 473 4.22 17.28 -17.88
C THR A 473 5.15 17.88 -18.93
N GLU A 474 6.45 18.00 -18.65
CA GLU A 474 7.45 18.56 -19.56
C GLU A 474 7.92 17.55 -20.62
N PHE A 475 8.17 16.31 -20.21
CA PHE A 475 8.77 15.25 -21.04
C PHE A 475 7.83 14.08 -21.34
N GLY A 476 6.72 13.98 -20.61
CA GLY A 476 5.68 12.99 -20.85
C GLY A 476 4.73 13.39 -21.97
N ASN A 477 3.62 12.67 -22.08
CA ASN A 477 2.54 13.03 -22.99
C ASN A 477 1.92 14.35 -22.53
N LYS A 478 2.12 15.42 -23.32
CA LYS A 478 1.49 16.72 -23.05
C LYS A 478 -0.01 16.51 -22.99
N GLN A 479 -0.57 16.62 -21.81
CA GLN A 479 -2.01 16.80 -21.64
C GLN A 479 -2.30 18.26 -22.01
N GLN A 480 -2.92 18.47 -23.14
CA GLN A 480 -3.48 19.78 -23.53
C GLN A 480 -4.75 20.04 -22.75
#